data_c487e7138c7ebec03d5d32d336ad98f7
#
_entry.id   c487e7138c7ebec03d5d32d336ad98f7
#
_cell.length_a   1.000
_cell.length_b   1.000
_cell.length_c   1.000
_cell.angle_alpha   90.00
_cell.angle_beta   90.00
_cell.angle_gamma   90.00
#
_symmetry.space_group_name_H-M   'P 1'
#
loop_
_entity.id
_entity.type
_entity.pdbx_description
1 polymer ?
#
loop_
_entity_poly.entity_id
_entity_poly.type
_entity_poly.pdbx_seq_one_letter_code
_entity_poly.pdbx_strand_id
1 'polypeptide(L)'
;MTKKANVINYKSNEKTFAKEGWRYGRKPEIDRYKLDYRIILECWKALDYGYFGDKPPALNSTVADLLNDFMTIANNLGFETRDEAMAESRHWEAGQKVLFYFTDQKTGKQTIAFEAKAFKKGTVHLKVNQRLMCRLNVEFGRLKGWVRNAQEAADEMNIPVAQAQAAFNANLRLGQDSFLALAGPVN
;
A
#
# COMPACT_ATOMS: atom_id res chain seq x y z
N MET A 1 -12.33 0.05 -3.29
CA MET A 1 -10.90 0.26 -2.99
C MET A 1 -10.09 0.89 -4.12
N THR A 2 -10.10 0.36 -5.35
CA THR A 2 -9.22 0.82 -6.44
C THR A 2 -9.31 2.30 -6.80
N LYS A 3 -10.51 2.89 -6.93
CA LYS A 3 -10.63 4.33 -7.28
C LYS A 3 -10.21 5.26 -6.13
N LYS A 4 -10.59 4.97 -4.89
CA LYS A 4 -10.19 5.79 -3.74
C LYS A 4 -8.70 5.64 -3.43
N ALA A 5 -8.16 4.43 -3.45
CA ALA A 5 -6.75 4.20 -3.24
C ALA A 5 -5.88 4.85 -4.33
N ASN A 6 -6.25 4.76 -5.60
CA ASN A 6 -5.53 5.42 -6.70
C ASN A 6 -5.53 6.95 -6.57
N VAL A 7 -6.65 7.55 -6.19
CA VAL A 7 -6.73 9.00 -6.01
C VAL A 7 -5.92 9.47 -4.79
N ILE A 8 -5.96 8.72 -3.70
CA ILE A 8 -5.18 9.03 -2.49
C ILE A 8 -3.69 8.85 -2.78
N ASN A 9 -3.29 7.76 -3.43
CA ASN A 9 -1.88 7.48 -3.75
C ASN A 9 -1.31 8.49 -4.75
N TYR A 10 -2.06 8.88 -5.76
CA TYR A 10 -1.65 9.91 -6.72
C TYR A 10 -1.40 11.25 -6.03
N LYS A 11 -2.34 11.71 -5.20
CA LYS A 11 -2.20 12.94 -4.43
C LYS A 11 -1.06 12.88 -3.41
N SER A 12 -0.85 11.73 -2.80
CA SER A 12 0.19 11.47 -1.82
C SER A 12 1.58 11.46 -2.47
N ASN A 13 1.73 10.80 -3.61
CA ASN A 13 2.96 10.79 -4.39
C ASN A 13 3.27 12.20 -4.93
N GLU A 14 2.28 12.89 -5.46
CA GLU A 14 2.41 14.26 -5.96
C GLU A 14 2.87 15.22 -4.86
N LYS A 15 2.29 15.13 -3.66
CA LYS A 15 2.62 16.02 -2.53
C LYS A 15 3.92 15.66 -1.81
N THR A 16 4.29 14.40 -1.76
CA THR A 16 5.32 13.93 -0.83
C THR A 16 6.62 13.51 -1.51
N PHE A 17 6.55 13.02 -2.74
CA PHE A 17 7.67 12.36 -3.42
C PHE A 17 8.08 13.01 -4.74
N ALA A 18 7.32 13.93 -5.26
CA ALA A 18 7.75 14.79 -6.35
C ALA A 18 8.82 15.75 -5.80
N LYS A 19 10.07 15.32 -5.92
CA LYS A 19 11.23 16.01 -5.31
C LYS A 19 11.31 17.50 -5.62
N GLU A 20 10.67 17.97 -6.66
CA GLU A 20 10.74 19.36 -7.13
C GLU A 20 9.36 20.01 -7.34
N GLY A 21 8.31 19.24 -7.61
CA GLY A 21 7.00 19.79 -7.97
C GLY A 21 6.30 20.52 -6.84
N TRP A 22 6.35 20.02 -5.63
CA TRP A 22 5.64 20.64 -4.50
C TRP A 22 6.33 21.88 -3.94
N ARG A 23 7.67 21.96 -4.03
CA ARG A 23 8.44 23.13 -3.57
C ARG A 23 8.26 24.35 -4.48
N TYR A 24 8.00 24.12 -5.77
CA TYR A 24 7.99 25.17 -6.78
C TYR A 24 6.69 25.26 -7.58
N GLY A 25 5.63 24.58 -7.14
CA GLY A 25 4.33 24.59 -7.82
C GLY A 25 4.34 23.96 -9.22
N ARG A 26 5.41 23.28 -9.61
CA ARG A 26 5.49 22.55 -10.88
C ARG A 26 4.75 21.24 -10.73
N LYS A 27 3.84 20.94 -11.67
CA LYS A 27 3.26 19.59 -11.79
C LYS A 27 4.39 18.63 -12.10
N PRO A 28 4.59 17.56 -11.31
CA PRO A 28 5.56 16.55 -11.66
C PRO A 28 5.16 15.94 -13.02
N GLU A 29 6.12 15.73 -13.89
CA GLU A 29 5.95 14.89 -15.08
C GLU A 29 5.77 13.43 -14.65
N ILE A 30 4.62 13.09 -14.08
CA ILE A 30 4.30 11.73 -13.67
C ILE A 30 3.22 11.20 -14.59
N ASP A 31 3.62 10.74 -15.76
CA ASP A 31 2.82 9.85 -16.58
C ASP A 31 2.88 8.39 -16.11
N ARG A 32 3.52 8.14 -14.96
CA ARG A 32 3.72 6.79 -14.45
C ARG A 32 2.73 6.47 -13.33
N TYR A 33 2.02 5.35 -13.45
CA TYR A 33 1.08 4.86 -12.43
C TYR A 33 1.75 4.27 -11.18
N LYS A 34 3.06 4.09 -11.19
CA LYS A 34 3.87 3.48 -10.14
C LYS A 34 3.66 4.16 -8.79
N LEU A 35 3.27 3.35 -7.80
CA LEU A 35 3.30 3.77 -6.40
C LEU A 35 4.73 3.73 -5.88
N ASP A 36 5.09 4.76 -5.11
CA ASP A 36 6.35 4.75 -4.38
C ASP A 36 6.24 3.85 -3.13
N TYR A 37 7.36 3.38 -2.61
CA TYR A 37 7.42 2.60 -1.38
C TYR A 37 7.07 3.43 -0.13
N ARG A 38 7.04 4.74 -0.23
CA ARG A 38 6.53 5.66 0.78
C ARG A 38 5.25 6.30 0.31
N ILE A 39 4.20 6.15 1.10
CA ILE A 39 2.85 6.62 0.78
C ILE A 39 2.34 7.44 1.96
N ILE A 40 1.69 8.55 1.69
CA ILE A 40 0.90 9.29 2.67
C ILE A 40 -0.57 9.19 2.27
N LEU A 41 -1.36 8.66 3.19
CA LEU A 41 -2.81 8.58 3.07
C LEU A 41 -3.41 9.75 3.85
N GLU A 42 -4.25 10.55 3.20
CA GLU A 42 -5.06 11.58 3.85
C GLU A 42 -6.41 10.97 4.24
N CYS A 43 -6.73 11.00 5.52
CA CYS A 43 -7.95 10.48 6.10
C CYS A 43 -8.65 11.59 6.87
N TRP A 44 -9.98 11.52 6.99
CA TRP A 44 -10.71 12.46 7.86
C TRP A 44 -10.18 12.43 9.30
N LYS A 45 -9.93 11.22 9.82
CA LYS A 45 -9.44 10.97 11.17
C LYS A 45 -8.61 9.68 11.13
N ALA A 46 -7.35 9.74 11.42
CA ALA A 46 -6.50 8.54 11.43
C ALA A 46 -6.54 7.80 12.77
N LEU A 47 -6.65 8.55 13.87
CA LEU A 47 -6.76 8.03 15.22
C LEU A 47 -8.05 8.50 15.88
N ASP A 48 -8.70 7.62 16.61
CA ASP A 48 -9.86 7.90 17.45
C ASP A 48 -9.46 7.96 18.92
N TYR A 49 -9.85 9.03 19.59
CA TYR A 49 -9.60 9.29 21.03
C TYR A 49 -10.88 9.25 21.87
N GLY A 50 -12.00 8.78 21.31
CA GLY A 50 -13.31 8.96 21.92
C GLY A 50 -13.87 10.37 21.70
N TYR A 51 -15.09 10.58 22.22
CA TYR A 51 -15.81 11.84 21.96
C TYR A 51 -15.17 13.03 22.66
N PHE A 52 -14.66 12.82 23.88
CA PHE A 52 -14.02 13.86 24.71
C PHE A 52 -12.49 13.67 24.84
N GLY A 53 -11.88 12.78 24.06
CA GLY A 53 -10.46 12.46 24.22
C GLY A 53 -10.18 11.61 25.47
N ASP A 54 -11.19 10.95 25.99
CA ASP A 54 -11.18 10.15 27.22
C ASP A 54 -10.71 8.71 27.03
N LYS A 55 -10.47 8.30 25.80
CA LYS A 55 -10.02 6.94 25.46
C LYS A 55 -8.58 6.93 24.98
N PRO A 56 -7.85 5.83 25.24
CA PRO A 56 -6.57 5.63 24.59
C PRO A 56 -6.75 5.67 23.07
N PRO A 57 -5.75 6.19 22.32
CA PRO A 57 -5.85 6.30 20.89
C PRO A 57 -6.02 4.92 20.24
N ALA A 58 -7.05 4.79 19.44
CA ALA A 58 -7.31 3.63 18.59
C ALA A 58 -7.22 4.03 17.12
N LEU A 59 -6.91 3.08 16.25
CA LEU A 59 -6.94 3.34 14.81
C LEU A 59 -8.40 3.52 14.35
N ASN A 60 -8.65 4.52 13.53
CA ASN A 60 -9.96 4.68 12.90
C ASN A 60 -10.31 3.46 12.04
N SER A 61 -11.55 2.99 12.09
CA SER A 61 -11.98 1.77 11.39
C SER A 61 -11.66 1.78 9.90
N THR A 62 -11.92 2.90 9.20
CA THR A 62 -11.61 3.02 7.76
C THR A 62 -10.12 2.85 7.47
N VAL A 63 -9.27 3.32 8.39
CA VAL A 63 -7.82 3.16 8.26
C VAL A 63 -7.42 1.73 8.59
N ALA A 64 -8.03 1.13 9.61
CA ALA A 64 -7.81 -0.27 9.97
C ALA A 64 -8.15 -1.19 8.78
N ASP A 65 -9.34 -1.02 8.19
CA ASP A 65 -9.77 -1.77 7.00
C ASP A 65 -8.77 -1.63 5.85
N LEU A 66 -8.28 -0.41 5.60
CA LEU A 66 -7.29 -0.18 4.55
C LEU A 66 -5.98 -0.94 4.80
N LEU A 67 -5.48 -0.95 6.04
CA LEU A 67 -4.25 -1.66 6.38
C LEU A 67 -4.45 -3.18 6.33
N ASN A 68 -5.60 -3.68 6.76
CA ASN A 68 -5.96 -5.10 6.69
C ASN A 68 -6.10 -5.56 5.23
N ASP A 69 -6.75 -4.74 4.38
CA ASP A 69 -6.81 -4.98 2.94
C ASP A 69 -5.42 -5.03 2.31
N PHE A 70 -4.52 -4.15 2.76
CA PHE A 70 -3.15 -4.14 2.25
C PHE A 70 -2.39 -5.41 2.65
N MET A 71 -2.58 -5.93 3.87
CA MET A 71 -2.06 -7.24 4.28
C MET A 71 -2.64 -8.37 3.44
N THR A 72 -3.94 -8.35 3.17
CA THR A 72 -4.61 -9.34 2.32
C THR A 72 -4.04 -9.32 0.90
N ILE A 73 -3.84 -8.14 0.32
CA ILE A 73 -3.20 -8.00 -1.00
C ILE A 73 -1.77 -8.54 -0.97
N ALA A 74 -1.00 -8.21 0.07
CA ALA A 74 0.36 -8.73 0.23
C ALA A 74 0.37 -10.26 0.28
N ASN A 75 -0.53 -10.87 1.05
CA ASN A 75 -0.68 -12.31 1.13
C ASN A 75 -0.99 -12.94 -0.25
N ASN A 76 -1.94 -12.36 -0.99
CA ASN A 76 -2.32 -12.82 -2.32
C ASN A 76 -1.18 -12.66 -3.35
N LEU A 77 -0.24 -11.77 -3.11
CA LEU A 77 0.97 -11.60 -3.90
C LEU A 77 2.13 -12.49 -3.44
N GLY A 78 1.91 -13.37 -2.45
CA GLY A 78 2.90 -14.33 -1.95
C GLY A 78 3.79 -13.82 -0.83
N PHE A 79 3.38 -12.77 -0.15
CA PHE A 79 3.99 -12.27 1.07
C PHE A 79 3.12 -12.72 2.24
N GLU A 80 3.43 -13.85 2.85
CA GLU A 80 2.61 -14.51 3.86
C GLU A 80 2.40 -13.61 5.09
N THR A 81 1.19 -13.06 5.21
CA THR A 81 0.78 -12.13 6.28
C THR A 81 -0.38 -12.68 7.13
N ARG A 82 -0.76 -13.95 6.97
CA ARG A 82 -1.95 -14.51 7.63
C ARG A 82 -1.86 -14.52 9.14
N ASP A 83 -0.65 -14.71 9.67
CA ASP A 83 -0.40 -14.78 11.10
C ASP A 83 -0.23 -13.40 11.75
N GLU A 84 -0.30 -12.33 10.95
CA GLU A 84 -0.20 -10.98 11.46
C GLU A 84 -1.51 -10.55 12.15
N ALA A 85 -1.36 -9.92 13.31
CA ALA A 85 -2.49 -9.34 14.03
C ALA A 85 -3.14 -8.22 13.21
N MET A 86 -4.46 -8.15 13.26
CA MET A 86 -5.25 -7.11 12.58
C MET A 86 -4.84 -5.72 13.04
N ALA A 87 -4.96 -4.73 12.17
CA ALA A 87 -4.47 -3.37 12.42
C ALA A 87 -5.15 -2.71 13.65
N GLU A 88 -6.44 -2.94 13.85
CA GLU A 88 -7.22 -2.41 14.97
C GLU A 88 -6.86 -3.02 16.32
N SER A 89 -6.33 -4.25 16.35
CA SER A 89 -5.92 -4.93 17.58
C SER A 89 -4.56 -4.48 18.11
N ARG A 90 -3.85 -3.65 17.35
CA ARG A 90 -2.52 -3.16 17.69
C ARG A 90 -2.60 -1.89 18.54
N HIS A 91 -1.57 -1.67 19.34
CA HIS A 91 -1.42 -0.42 20.07
C HIS A 91 -1.02 0.72 19.13
N TRP A 92 -1.79 1.81 19.17
CA TRP A 92 -1.56 2.99 18.35
C TRP A 92 -1.35 4.25 19.18
N GLU A 93 -0.30 4.98 18.89
CA GLU A 93 -0.05 6.32 19.38
C GLU A 93 0.29 7.26 18.23
N ALA A 94 0.00 8.55 18.40
CA ALA A 94 0.26 9.55 17.37
C ALA A 94 1.74 9.63 17.01
N GLY A 95 2.06 9.35 15.75
CA GLY A 95 3.42 9.37 15.23
C GLY A 95 4.27 8.15 15.59
N GLN A 96 3.78 7.23 16.42
CA GLN A 96 4.46 5.99 16.72
C GLN A 96 4.47 5.07 15.50
N LYS A 97 5.56 4.34 15.36
CA LYS A 97 5.76 3.36 14.31
C LYS A 97 5.14 2.02 14.73
N VAL A 98 4.24 1.52 13.90
CA VAL A 98 3.69 0.16 13.99
C VAL A 98 4.22 -0.65 12.81
N LEU A 99 4.74 -1.85 13.09
CA LEU A 99 5.37 -2.72 12.10
C LEU A 99 4.44 -3.89 11.77
N PHE A 100 4.33 -4.19 10.49
CA PHE A 100 3.63 -5.35 9.96
C PHE A 100 4.62 -6.24 9.24
N TYR A 101 4.54 -7.54 9.43
CA TYR A 101 5.51 -8.50 8.93
C TYR A 101 4.89 -9.45 7.91
N PHE A 102 5.73 -10.06 7.12
CA PHE A 102 5.40 -11.27 6.36
C PHE A 102 6.46 -12.33 6.62
N THR A 103 6.08 -13.60 6.49
CA THR A 103 6.99 -14.72 6.53
C THR A 103 7.44 -15.03 5.10
N ASP A 104 8.74 -14.99 4.85
CA ASP A 104 9.30 -15.39 3.55
C ASP A 104 9.21 -16.93 3.45
N GLN A 105 8.40 -17.41 2.50
CA GLN A 105 8.13 -18.85 2.34
C GLN A 105 9.37 -19.68 2.01
N LYS A 106 10.42 -19.07 1.44
CA LYS A 106 11.65 -19.78 1.09
C LYS A 106 12.59 -19.94 2.28
N THR A 107 12.62 -18.95 3.15
CA THR A 107 13.59 -18.89 4.26
C THR A 107 12.97 -19.08 5.64
N GLY A 108 11.62 -19.04 5.75
CA GLY A 108 10.89 -19.02 7.02
C GLY A 108 11.14 -17.77 7.86
N LYS A 109 11.86 -16.78 7.33
CA LYS A 109 12.25 -15.59 8.07
C LYS A 109 11.17 -14.53 8.02
N GLN A 110 10.85 -13.95 9.19
CA GLN A 110 10.00 -12.76 9.25
C GLN A 110 10.72 -11.52 8.72
N THR A 111 10.03 -10.79 7.87
CA THR A 111 10.53 -9.56 7.24
C THR A 111 9.44 -8.49 7.30
N ILE A 112 9.83 -7.24 7.49
CA ILE A 112 8.87 -6.13 7.52
C ILE A 112 8.18 -6.01 6.15
N ALA A 113 6.86 -6.17 6.15
CA ALA A 113 6.00 -5.91 4.98
C ALA A 113 5.81 -4.41 4.78
N PHE A 114 5.44 -3.72 5.86
CA PHE A 114 5.35 -2.26 5.87
C PHE A 114 5.39 -1.71 7.30
N GLU A 115 5.77 -0.43 7.39
CA GLU A 115 5.68 0.38 8.59
C GLU A 115 4.51 1.36 8.42
N ALA A 116 3.70 1.54 9.46
CA ALA A 116 2.63 2.54 9.48
C ALA A 116 2.81 3.51 10.65
N LYS A 117 2.49 4.79 10.42
CA LYS A 117 2.41 5.84 11.44
C LYS A 117 1.14 6.63 11.24
N ALA A 118 0.27 6.66 12.24
CA ALA A 118 -0.94 7.47 12.23
C ALA A 118 -0.72 8.80 12.98
N PHE A 119 -1.30 9.88 12.49
CA PHE A 119 -1.15 11.21 13.07
C PHE A 119 -2.49 11.84 13.41
N LYS A 120 -2.53 12.66 14.47
CA LYS A 120 -3.74 13.39 14.92
C LYS A 120 -4.39 14.23 13.82
N LYS A 121 -3.60 14.78 12.90
CA LYS A 121 -4.08 15.59 11.77
C LYS A 121 -4.76 14.81 10.64
N GLY A 122 -5.02 13.50 10.84
CA GLY A 122 -5.70 12.68 9.85
C GLY A 122 -4.83 12.17 8.71
N THR A 123 -3.53 11.99 8.93
CA THR A 123 -2.65 11.37 7.95
C THR A 123 -2.10 10.04 8.46
N VAL A 124 -1.92 9.08 7.54
CA VAL A 124 -1.20 7.84 7.77
C VAL A 124 -0.03 7.75 6.82
N HIS A 125 1.17 7.59 7.37
CA HIS A 125 2.38 7.40 6.59
C HIS A 125 2.70 5.91 6.53
N LEU A 126 2.82 5.38 5.32
CA LEU A 126 3.24 4.00 5.07
C LEU A 126 4.63 4.00 4.44
N LYS A 127 5.46 3.08 4.91
CA LYS A 127 6.73 2.72 4.26
C LYS A 127 6.71 1.24 3.96
N VAL A 128 6.54 0.89 2.70
CA VAL A 128 6.32 -0.46 2.23
C VAL A 128 7.63 -1.12 1.83
N ASN A 129 7.73 -2.42 2.04
CA ASN A 129 8.82 -3.23 1.53
C ASN A 129 8.94 -3.06 0.01
N GLN A 130 10.15 -2.81 -0.49
CA GLN A 130 10.35 -2.50 -1.91
C GLN A 130 9.99 -3.68 -2.83
N ARG A 131 10.23 -4.93 -2.39
CA ARG A 131 9.85 -6.12 -3.17
C ARG A 131 8.34 -6.25 -3.26
N LEU A 132 7.63 -6.03 -2.16
CA LEU A 132 6.16 -6.02 -2.11
C LEU A 132 5.61 -4.91 -3.00
N MET A 133 6.14 -3.69 -2.89
CA MET A 133 5.69 -2.56 -3.70
C MET A 133 5.94 -2.78 -5.19
N CYS A 134 7.09 -3.31 -5.56
CA CYS A 134 7.39 -3.67 -6.95
C CYS A 134 6.37 -4.69 -7.47
N ARG A 135 6.12 -5.75 -6.70
CA ARG A 135 5.16 -6.79 -7.06
C ARG A 135 3.74 -6.25 -7.22
N LEU A 136 3.31 -5.38 -6.30
CA LEU A 136 2.01 -4.70 -6.35
C LEU A 136 1.87 -3.85 -7.61
N ASN A 137 2.88 -3.03 -7.92
CA ASN A 137 2.86 -2.16 -9.11
C ASN A 137 2.78 -2.98 -10.41
N VAL A 138 3.59 -4.03 -10.54
CA VAL A 138 3.56 -4.91 -11.73
C VAL A 138 2.18 -5.55 -11.89
N GLU A 139 1.65 -6.12 -10.82
CA GLU A 139 0.37 -6.82 -10.87
C GLU A 139 -0.79 -5.86 -11.14
N PHE A 140 -0.76 -4.68 -10.53
CA PHE A 140 -1.76 -3.66 -10.81
C PHE A 140 -1.74 -3.19 -12.27
N GLY A 141 -0.54 -2.94 -12.81
CA GLY A 141 -0.38 -2.57 -14.22
C GLY A 141 -0.86 -3.66 -15.17
N ARG A 142 -0.58 -4.92 -14.84
CA ARG A 142 -1.07 -6.09 -15.58
C ARG A 142 -2.61 -6.15 -15.59
N LEU A 143 -3.23 -6.01 -14.42
CA LEU A 143 -4.70 -6.05 -14.27
C LEU A 143 -5.40 -4.92 -15.01
N LYS A 144 -4.76 -3.76 -15.09
CA LYS A 144 -5.27 -2.60 -15.84
C LYS A 144 -4.97 -2.67 -17.34
N GLY A 145 -4.20 -3.67 -17.79
CA GLY A 145 -3.75 -3.77 -19.18
C GLY A 145 -2.76 -2.68 -19.60
N TRP A 146 -2.13 -2.01 -18.63
CA TRP A 146 -1.15 -0.94 -18.88
C TRP A 146 0.24 -1.52 -19.19
N VAL A 147 0.55 -2.72 -18.70
CA VAL A 147 1.77 -3.45 -19.01
C VAL A 147 1.42 -4.86 -19.45
N ARG A 148 1.97 -5.28 -20.60
CA ARG A 148 1.67 -6.57 -21.24
C ARG A 148 2.78 -7.59 -21.04
N ASN A 149 3.98 -7.11 -20.77
CA ASN A 149 5.17 -7.94 -20.59
C ASN A 149 6.14 -7.31 -19.59
N ALA A 150 7.18 -8.07 -19.23
CA ALA A 150 8.15 -7.64 -18.23
C ALA A 150 9.02 -6.46 -18.70
N GLN A 151 9.26 -6.33 -20.01
CA GLN A 151 10.02 -5.21 -20.55
C GLN A 151 9.25 -3.91 -20.39
N GLU A 152 7.97 -3.87 -20.79
CA GLU A 152 7.11 -2.71 -20.58
C GLU A 152 7.01 -2.34 -19.10
N ALA A 153 6.90 -3.34 -18.20
CA ALA A 153 6.87 -3.10 -16.78
C ALA A 153 8.20 -2.50 -16.25
N ALA A 154 9.33 -2.95 -16.77
CA ALA A 154 10.65 -2.42 -16.43
C ALA A 154 10.79 -0.95 -16.85
N ASP A 155 10.39 -0.64 -18.07
CA ASP A 155 10.48 0.70 -18.66
C ASP A 155 9.53 1.67 -17.92
N GLU A 156 8.28 1.27 -17.72
CA GLU A 156 7.26 2.08 -17.02
C GLU A 156 7.65 2.37 -15.57
N MET A 157 8.19 1.40 -14.86
CA MET A 157 8.56 1.54 -13.47
C MET A 157 10.00 1.99 -13.25
N ASN A 158 10.80 2.10 -14.30
CA ASN A 158 12.21 2.42 -14.23
C ASN A 158 12.96 1.51 -13.25
N ILE A 159 12.84 0.19 -13.45
CA ILE A 159 13.49 -0.85 -12.66
C ILE A 159 14.26 -1.82 -13.57
N PRO A 160 15.24 -2.58 -13.04
CA PRO A 160 15.92 -3.60 -13.82
C PRO A 160 14.95 -4.63 -14.42
N VAL A 161 15.14 -5.01 -15.68
CA VAL A 161 14.30 -6.01 -16.38
C VAL A 161 14.22 -7.32 -15.60
N ALA A 162 15.31 -7.78 -15.00
CA ALA A 162 15.32 -8.99 -14.18
C ALA A 162 14.36 -8.91 -12.98
N GLN A 163 14.26 -7.74 -12.36
CA GLN A 163 13.31 -7.50 -11.26
C GLN A 163 11.85 -7.48 -11.75
N ALA A 164 11.60 -6.82 -12.88
CA ALA A 164 10.28 -6.82 -13.52
C ALA A 164 9.89 -8.23 -13.97
N GLN A 165 10.82 -9.00 -14.54
CA GLN A 165 10.61 -10.38 -14.97
C GLN A 165 10.22 -11.29 -13.81
N ALA A 166 10.93 -11.20 -12.68
CA ALA A 166 10.63 -11.98 -11.48
C ALA A 166 9.23 -11.66 -10.91
N ALA A 167 8.82 -10.40 -10.98
CA ALA A 167 7.50 -9.97 -10.55
C ALA A 167 6.41 -10.36 -11.56
N PHE A 168 6.68 -10.22 -12.87
CA PHE A 168 5.71 -10.49 -13.93
C PHE A 168 5.41 -11.99 -14.09
N ASN A 169 6.42 -12.85 -13.94
CA ASN A 169 6.30 -14.30 -14.11
C ASN A 169 5.91 -15.05 -12.84
N ALA A 170 5.66 -14.36 -11.73
CA ALA A 170 5.22 -15.03 -10.52
C ALA A 170 3.86 -15.72 -10.74
N ASN A 171 3.70 -16.91 -10.17
CA ASN A 171 2.47 -17.72 -10.31
C ASN A 171 1.29 -17.15 -9.53
N LEU A 172 1.56 -16.39 -8.46
CA LEU A 172 0.56 -15.75 -7.64
C LEU A 172 0.07 -14.47 -8.32
N ARG A 173 -1.24 -14.39 -8.52
CA ARG A 173 -1.92 -13.31 -9.24
C ARG A 173 -3.08 -12.77 -8.41
N LEU A 174 -3.36 -11.49 -8.56
CA LEU A 174 -4.64 -10.91 -8.16
C LEU A 174 -5.64 -11.21 -9.29
N GLY A 175 -6.61 -12.07 -9.04
CA GLY A 175 -7.69 -12.34 -9.99
C GLY A 175 -8.74 -11.22 -10.00
N GLN A 176 -9.50 -11.14 -11.09
CA GLN A 176 -10.67 -10.25 -11.13
C GLN A 176 -11.69 -10.59 -10.04
N ASP A 177 -11.85 -11.87 -9.77
CA ASP A 177 -12.77 -12.38 -8.73
C ASP A 177 -12.35 -11.96 -7.32
N SER A 178 -11.04 -11.82 -7.08
CA SER A 178 -10.53 -11.30 -5.80
C SER A 178 -10.91 -9.84 -5.56
N PHE A 179 -11.09 -9.06 -6.64
CA PHE A 179 -11.59 -7.67 -6.56
C PHE A 179 -13.10 -7.61 -6.33
N LEU A 180 -13.85 -8.55 -6.88
CA LEU A 180 -15.31 -8.63 -6.66
C LEU A 180 -15.64 -9.09 -5.24
N ALA A 181 -14.87 -10.02 -4.70
CA ALA A 181 -15.02 -10.48 -3.30
C ALA A 181 -14.73 -9.36 -2.29
N LEU A 182 -13.82 -8.41 -2.62
CA LEU A 182 -13.51 -7.25 -1.79
C LEU A 182 -14.49 -6.07 -2.00
N ALA A 183 -15.24 -6.08 -3.10
CA ALA A 183 -16.20 -5.02 -3.41
C ALA A 183 -17.56 -5.19 -2.67
N GLY A 184 -17.81 -6.33 -2.04
CA GLY A 184 -19.09 -6.67 -1.46
C GLY A 184 -20.23 -6.80 -2.51
N PRO A 185 -21.36 -7.40 -2.17
CA PRO A 185 -22.51 -7.40 -3.07
C PRO A 185 -22.96 -5.95 -3.30
N VAL A 186 -23.06 -5.58 -4.57
CA VAL A 186 -23.70 -4.33 -4.98
C VAL A 186 -25.19 -4.53 -4.77
N ASN A 187 -25.75 -4.04 -3.66
CA ASN A 187 -27.16 -3.85 -3.43
C ASN A 187 -27.59 -2.52 -4.02
#